data_17fff6bd39c8ab91d91db08d4727b8aa
#
_entry.id   17fff6bd39c8ab91d91db08d4727b8aa
#
_cell.length_a   1.000
_cell.length_b   1.000
_cell.length_c   1.000
_cell.angle_alpha   90.00
_cell.angle_beta   90.00
_cell.angle_gamma   90.00
#
_symmetry.space_group_name_H-M   'P 1'
#
loop_
_entity.id
_entity.type
_entity.pdbx_description
1 polymer ?
#
loop_
_entity_poly.entity_id
_entity_poly.type
_entity_poly.pdbx_seq_one_letter_code
_entity_poly.pdbx_strand_id
1 'polypeptide(L)'
;MAYAHIPENEYYGDQVRWFIGTVVDVNDPLKLDRVKVRVYGIHTSNTIDIPNEDLPWAMVLIPVTEGGTSGLGANSQIKNRAQVFGLFLDGKDSQLPLVLGSMPKVETKRNDVQESPSIKNEYDGTSVVPDAPPPAVRPGVPSVNDGNLVGNTNAEKAYNFFLSKEGGSFTPAQAAGIVGNLMAESGKDINPTIVSGFKDEGSFGIAQWNPSKAAGFRLQELKRFCKDSNLNYRTLYAQLKFIIYELGKYPYLGLGKLRKAQTPQEAAEIFEKRYERPAPGSTQKRINFALEINNKLGIGAA
;
A
#
# COMPACT_ATOMS: atom_id res chain seq x y z
N MET A 1 -11.10 51.13 43.36
CA MET A 1 -10.27 51.08 42.15
C MET A 1 -10.52 49.70 41.51
N ALA A 2 -11.18 49.69 40.39
CA ALA A 2 -11.36 48.46 39.62
C ALA A 2 -10.06 48.25 38.84
N TYR A 3 -9.34 47.19 39.13
CA TYR A 3 -8.24 46.75 38.29
C TYR A 3 -8.85 46.30 36.96
N ALA A 4 -8.50 47.02 35.91
CA ALA A 4 -8.79 46.55 34.55
C ALA A 4 -8.10 45.21 34.40
N HIS A 5 -8.85 44.17 34.15
CA HIS A 5 -8.34 42.87 33.77
C HIS A 5 -7.63 43.09 32.42
N ILE A 6 -6.31 43.17 32.43
CA ILE A 6 -5.52 43.08 31.22
C ILE A 6 -5.74 41.62 30.77
N PRO A 7 -6.31 41.35 29.59
CA PRO A 7 -6.35 39.99 29.09
C PRO A 7 -4.88 39.59 28.98
N GLU A 8 -4.45 38.69 29.85
CA GLU A 8 -3.19 37.99 29.68
C GLU A 8 -3.30 37.30 28.32
N ASN A 9 -2.50 37.78 27.37
CA ASN A 9 -2.30 37.03 26.13
C ASN A 9 -1.59 35.73 26.54
N GLU A 10 -2.37 34.75 26.89
CA GLU A 10 -1.84 33.41 27.16
C GLU A 10 -1.11 32.95 25.89
N TYR A 11 0.19 32.82 25.99
CA TYR A 11 1.01 32.27 24.92
C TYR A 11 0.73 30.77 24.77
N TYR A 12 0.59 30.30 23.56
CA TYR A 12 0.52 28.88 23.31
C TYR A 12 1.68 28.15 24.00
N GLY A 13 1.38 27.27 24.94
CA GLY A 13 2.37 26.52 25.69
C GLY A 13 2.58 26.95 27.15
N ASP A 14 2.00 28.07 27.58
CA ASP A 14 2.14 28.55 28.99
C ASP A 14 1.50 27.55 29.98
N GLN A 15 0.50 26.79 29.54
CA GLN A 15 -0.17 25.73 30.30
C GLN A 15 -0.20 24.42 29.49
N VAL A 16 0.97 23.90 29.17
CA VAL A 16 1.10 22.69 28.40
C VAL A 16 0.33 21.56 29.05
N ARG A 17 -0.65 21.03 28.34
CA ARG A 17 -1.38 19.84 28.72
C ARG A 17 -1.05 18.72 27.75
N TRP A 18 -0.36 17.71 28.26
CA TRP A 18 -0.06 16.52 27.47
C TRP A 18 -1.22 15.49 27.53
N PHE A 19 -1.27 14.62 26.55
CA PHE A 19 -2.24 13.55 26.51
C PHE A 19 -1.65 12.24 25.98
N ILE A 20 -2.32 11.16 26.36
CA ILE A 20 -2.21 9.85 25.68
C ILE A 20 -3.62 9.53 25.19
N GLY A 21 -3.72 8.95 23.99
CA GLY A 21 -5.00 8.59 23.42
C GLY A 21 -4.89 7.52 22.34
N THR A 22 -6.03 7.11 21.84
CA THR A 22 -6.14 6.18 20.73
C THR A 22 -6.63 6.92 19.49
N VAL A 23 -5.97 6.73 18.35
CA VAL A 23 -6.43 7.22 17.05
C VAL A 23 -7.72 6.49 16.68
N VAL A 24 -8.75 7.23 16.34
CA VAL A 24 -10.08 6.70 15.98
C VAL A 24 -10.50 7.03 14.55
N ASP A 25 -9.82 7.99 13.91
CA ASP A 25 -10.05 8.33 12.51
C ASP A 25 -8.76 8.89 11.90
N VAL A 26 -8.43 8.45 10.68
CA VAL A 26 -7.27 8.88 9.90
C VAL A 26 -7.68 9.44 8.52
N ASN A 27 -8.99 9.56 8.26
CA ASN A 27 -9.52 9.99 6.98
C ASN A 27 -9.74 11.51 6.96
N ASP A 28 -8.65 12.29 7.10
CA ASP A 28 -8.70 13.75 7.08
C ASP A 28 -9.31 14.29 5.78
N PRO A 29 -10.47 14.98 5.84
CA PRO A 29 -11.14 15.52 4.65
C PRO A 29 -10.32 16.60 3.93
N LEU A 30 -9.41 17.28 4.65
CA LEU A 30 -8.53 18.30 4.07
C LEU A 30 -7.20 17.72 3.56
N LYS A 31 -6.95 16.40 3.77
CA LYS A 31 -5.71 15.71 3.35
C LYS A 31 -4.43 16.36 3.92
N LEU A 32 -4.49 16.84 5.16
CA LEU A 32 -3.37 17.43 5.88
C LEU A 32 -2.70 16.46 6.84
N ASP A 33 -2.97 15.14 6.69
CA ASP A 33 -2.44 14.07 7.54
C ASP A 33 -2.82 14.21 9.04
N ARG A 34 -3.96 14.87 9.32
CA ARG A 34 -4.50 14.98 10.66
C ARG A 34 -5.22 13.69 11.05
N VAL A 35 -5.31 13.47 12.35
CA VAL A 35 -6.00 12.30 12.92
C VAL A 35 -6.98 12.74 13.99
N LYS A 36 -8.04 11.94 14.24
CA LYS A 36 -8.88 12.14 15.42
C LYS A 36 -8.42 11.21 16.52
N VAL A 37 -8.26 11.75 17.71
CA VAL A 37 -7.73 11.04 18.87
C VAL A 37 -8.76 11.06 20.01
N ARG A 38 -9.11 9.86 20.49
CA ARG A 38 -9.86 9.73 21.74
C ARG A 38 -8.88 9.72 22.91
N VAL A 39 -8.83 10.84 23.63
CA VAL A 39 -7.87 11.13 24.68
C VAL A 39 -8.31 10.49 25.99
N TYR A 40 -7.42 9.72 26.62
CA TYR A 40 -7.70 9.08 27.90
C TYR A 40 -7.87 10.10 29.03
N GLY A 41 -8.90 9.90 29.84
CA GLY A 41 -9.23 10.78 30.97
C GLY A 41 -9.89 12.12 30.59
N ILE A 42 -10.03 12.42 29.30
CA ILE A 42 -10.79 13.59 28.78
C ILE A 42 -12.03 13.13 28.06
N HIS A 43 -11.87 12.24 27.07
CA HIS A 43 -12.99 11.72 26.30
C HIS A 43 -13.46 10.39 26.92
N THR A 44 -14.76 10.25 27.15
CA THR A 44 -15.34 8.97 27.56
C THR A 44 -15.09 7.88 26.50
N SER A 45 -15.01 6.64 26.91
CA SER A 45 -14.97 5.49 26.00
C SER A 45 -16.30 5.21 25.31
N ASN A 46 -17.41 5.78 25.85
CA ASN A 46 -18.72 5.65 25.25
C ASN A 46 -18.87 6.57 24.02
N THR A 47 -19.02 5.96 22.86
CA THR A 47 -19.17 6.67 21.58
C THR A 47 -20.59 7.23 21.37
N ILE A 48 -21.54 6.91 22.26
CA ILE A 48 -22.87 7.52 22.23
C ILE A 48 -22.82 8.92 22.86
N ASP A 49 -22.04 9.08 23.93
CA ASP A 49 -21.92 10.37 24.64
C ASP A 49 -21.00 11.34 23.91
N ILE A 50 -19.90 10.85 23.35
CA ILE A 50 -18.98 11.62 22.51
C ILE A 50 -18.69 10.81 21.25
N PRO A 51 -19.40 11.03 20.15
CA PRO A 51 -19.15 10.37 18.88
C PRO A 51 -17.72 10.65 18.34
N ASN A 52 -17.19 9.73 17.53
CA ASN A 52 -15.85 9.92 16.95
C ASN A 52 -15.81 11.12 15.98
N GLU A 53 -16.93 11.40 15.33
CA GLU A 53 -17.09 12.54 14.42
C GLU A 53 -16.99 13.90 15.12
N ASP A 54 -17.32 13.97 16.41
CA ASP A 54 -17.29 15.22 17.19
C ASP A 54 -15.90 15.53 17.78
N LEU A 55 -14.96 14.58 17.70
CA LEU A 55 -13.61 14.82 18.18
C LEU A 55 -12.85 15.79 17.26
N PRO A 56 -12.03 16.69 17.84
CA PRO A 56 -11.23 17.61 17.03
C PRO A 56 -10.16 16.87 16.23
N TRP A 57 -9.83 17.41 15.06
CA TRP A 57 -8.70 16.94 14.25
C TRP A 57 -7.38 17.37 14.88
N ALA A 58 -6.57 16.39 15.26
CA ALA A 58 -5.22 16.58 15.76
C ALA A 58 -4.23 16.74 14.61
N MET A 59 -3.41 17.77 14.65
CA MET A 59 -2.24 17.85 13.78
C MET A 59 -1.23 16.77 14.17
N VAL A 60 -0.44 16.29 13.20
CA VAL A 60 0.64 15.36 13.46
C VAL A 60 1.96 16.07 13.20
N LEU A 61 2.85 16.06 14.20
CA LEU A 61 4.18 16.63 14.04
C LEU A 61 5.03 15.73 13.16
N ILE A 62 5.58 16.31 12.10
CA ILE A 62 6.54 15.65 11.20
C ILE A 62 7.94 16.23 11.41
N PRO A 63 9.03 15.49 11.11
CA PRO A 63 10.37 16.03 11.19
C PRO A 63 10.57 17.24 10.29
N VAL A 64 11.36 18.21 10.72
CA VAL A 64 11.64 19.44 9.94
C VAL A 64 12.30 19.17 8.59
N THR A 65 12.94 18.01 8.44
CA THR A 65 13.54 17.55 7.18
C THR A 65 12.50 17.10 6.15
N GLU A 66 11.27 16.87 6.59
CA GLU A 66 10.16 16.29 5.83
C GLU A 66 9.08 17.34 5.53
N GLY A 67 9.42 18.62 5.53
CA GLY A 67 8.52 19.76 5.46
C GLY A 67 7.29 19.54 4.60
N GLY A 68 6.12 19.90 5.12
CA GLY A 68 4.83 19.72 4.47
C GLY A 68 4.08 21.02 4.30
N THR A 69 3.44 21.19 3.15
CA THR A 69 2.51 22.29 2.90
C THR A 69 1.43 21.84 1.91
N SER A 70 0.19 22.23 2.14
CA SER A 70 -0.93 21.99 1.22
C SER A 70 -1.09 20.53 0.77
N GLY A 71 -0.88 19.58 1.70
CA GLY A 71 -0.94 18.14 1.41
C GLY A 71 0.28 17.57 0.69
N LEU A 72 1.35 18.36 0.55
CA LEU A 72 2.66 17.91 0.07
C LEU A 72 3.60 17.72 1.24
N GLY A 73 4.49 16.74 1.17
CA GLY A 73 5.48 16.41 2.21
C GLY A 73 5.33 14.99 2.72
N ALA A 74 5.95 14.71 3.87
CA ALA A 74 5.82 13.40 4.50
C ALA A 74 4.40 13.14 4.99
N ASN A 75 4.04 11.86 5.01
CA ASN A 75 2.83 11.36 5.63
C ASN A 75 3.24 10.52 6.84
N SER A 76 2.67 10.81 8.00
CA SER A 76 2.96 10.12 9.25
C SER A 76 2.59 8.62 9.22
N GLN A 77 1.67 8.24 8.32
CA GLN A 77 1.12 6.88 8.20
C GLN A 77 0.58 6.31 9.52
N ILE A 78 0.19 7.16 10.46
CA ILE A 78 -0.44 6.74 11.71
C ILE A 78 -1.69 5.93 11.37
N LYS A 79 -1.81 4.77 12.01
CA LYS A 79 -2.92 3.85 11.78
C LYS A 79 -4.07 4.13 12.75
N ASN A 80 -5.28 3.82 12.30
CA ASN A 80 -6.43 3.75 13.19
C ASN A 80 -6.12 2.76 14.33
N ARG A 81 -6.54 3.09 15.57
CA ARG A 81 -6.26 2.37 16.82
C ARG A 81 -4.82 2.48 17.34
N ALA A 82 -3.92 3.20 16.66
CA ALA A 82 -2.59 3.49 17.21
C ALA A 82 -2.73 4.26 18.53
N GLN A 83 -1.86 3.96 19.49
CA GLN A 83 -1.73 4.73 20.71
C GLN A 83 -0.75 5.88 20.45
N VAL A 84 -1.15 7.11 20.80
CA VAL A 84 -0.35 8.30 20.54
C VAL A 84 -0.15 9.11 21.78
N PHE A 85 0.98 9.83 21.81
CA PHE A 85 1.32 10.85 22.79
C PHE A 85 1.30 12.22 22.13
N GLY A 86 0.77 13.22 22.79
CA GLY A 86 0.66 14.56 22.23
C GLY A 86 0.45 15.66 23.28
N LEU A 87 0.25 16.87 22.78
CA LEU A 87 0.00 18.10 23.54
C LEU A 87 -1.28 18.75 23.05
N PHE A 88 -1.94 19.50 23.95
CA PHE A 88 -2.92 20.51 23.53
C PHE A 88 -2.25 21.85 23.42
N LEU A 89 -2.26 22.45 22.23
CA LEU A 89 -1.65 23.75 21.96
C LEU A 89 -2.38 24.91 22.68
N ASP A 90 -3.66 24.73 22.93
CA ASP A 90 -4.55 25.62 23.67
C ASP A 90 -4.61 25.30 25.17
N GLY A 91 -3.69 24.47 25.68
CA GLY A 91 -3.55 24.13 27.09
C GLY A 91 -4.85 23.57 27.71
N LYS A 92 -5.43 24.32 28.64
CA LYS A 92 -6.61 23.88 29.42
C LYS A 92 -7.88 23.68 28.58
N ASP A 93 -8.02 24.39 27.48
CA ASP A 93 -9.21 24.33 26.64
C ASP A 93 -9.31 23.01 25.85
N SER A 94 -8.17 22.38 25.58
CA SER A 94 -8.06 21.00 25.08
C SER A 94 -8.81 20.75 23.75
N GLN A 95 -8.83 21.77 22.86
CA GLN A 95 -9.49 21.73 21.56
C GLN A 95 -8.51 21.68 20.38
N LEU A 96 -7.22 22.01 20.61
CA LEU A 96 -6.19 22.02 19.58
C LEU A 96 -5.12 20.93 19.84
N PRO A 97 -5.44 19.65 19.60
CA PRO A 97 -4.49 18.57 19.84
C PRO A 97 -3.39 18.53 18.77
N LEU A 98 -2.16 18.28 19.22
CA LEU A 98 -0.98 18.00 18.40
C LEU A 98 -0.39 16.64 18.81
N VAL A 99 -0.31 15.71 17.88
CA VAL A 99 0.33 14.41 18.08
C VAL A 99 1.84 14.57 17.86
N LEU A 100 2.63 14.16 18.85
CA LEU A 100 4.09 14.20 18.81
C LEU A 100 4.70 12.87 18.39
N GLY A 101 3.99 11.76 18.64
CA GLY A 101 4.50 10.45 18.29
C GLY A 101 3.51 9.33 18.59
N SER A 102 3.79 8.16 18.03
CA SER A 102 3.05 6.93 18.28
C SER A 102 3.83 6.03 19.22
N MET A 103 3.11 5.42 20.15
CA MET A 103 3.67 4.45 21.08
C MET A 103 3.36 3.04 20.62
N PRO A 104 4.34 2.11 20.60
CA PRO A 104 4.09 0.71 20.32
C PRO A 104 3.05 0.15 21.31
N LYS A 105 2.04 -0.51 20.77
CA LYS A 105 0.96 -1.11 21.55
C LYS A 105 0.79 -2.56 21.12
N VAL A 106 0.78 -3.47 22.10
CA VAL A 106 0.37 -4.86 21.88
C VAL A 106 -1.10 -4.99 22.26
N GLU A 107 -1.94 -5.31 21.30
CA GLU A 107 -3.34 -5.65 21.58
C GLU A 107 -3.46 -7.15 21.85
N THR A 108 -3.88 -7.51 23.05
CA THR A 108 -4.32 -8.88 23.33
C THR A 108 -5.68 -9.11 22.68
N LYS A 109 -5.80 -10.16 21.89
CA LYS A 109 -7.11 -10.57 21.35
C LYS A 109 -8.06 -10.85 22.51
N ARG A 110 -9.15 -10.09 22.62
CA ARG A 110 -10.27 -10.47 23.45
C ARG A 110 -11.08 -11.51 22.69
N ASN A 111 -11.15 -12.72 23.21
CA ASN A 111 -11.91 -13.80 22.61
C ASN A 111 -13.44 -13.61 22.70
N ASP A 112 -13.88 -12.56 23.39
CA ASP A 112 -15.28 -12.28 23.73
C ASP A 112 -15.91 -11.10 22.97
N VAL A 113 -15.13 -10.43 22.13
CA VAL A 113 -15.66 -9.34 21.29
C VAL A 113 -15.97 -9.89 19.90
N GLN A 114 -17.25 -10.04 19.61
CA GLN A 114 -17.73 -10.28 18.25
C GLN A 114 -17.29 -9.10 17.38
N GLU A 115 -16.34 -9.34 16.48
CA GLU A 115 -15.80 -8.30 15.58
C GLU A 115 -16.93 -7.75 14.74
N SER A 116 -17.17 -6.44 14.84
CA SER A 116 -18.05 -5.77 13.90
C SER A 116 -17.48 -5.94 12.49
N PRO A 117 -18.28 -6.33 11.49
CA PRO A 117 -17.78 -6.65 10.14
C PRO A 117 -17.02 -5.51 9.44
N SER A 118 -17.12 -4.29 9.98
CA SER A 118 -16.50 -3.08 9.43
C SER A 118 -15.12 -2.75 10.01
N ILE A 119 -14.66 -3.47 11.05
CA ILE A 119 -13.35 -3.23 11.68
C ILE A 119 -12.55 -4.53 11.60
N LYS A 120 -12.01 -4.84 10.43
CA LYS A 120 -10.94 -5.83 10.36
C LYS A 120 -9.72 -5.25 11.04
N ASN A 121 -9.26 -5.91 12.10
CA ASN A 121 -8.01 -5.57 12.75
C ASN A 121 -6.87 -5.70 11.74
N GLU A 122 -6.35 -4.59 11.28
CA GLU A 122 -5.06 -4.57 10.56
C GLU A 122 -3.90 -4.96 11.53
N TYR A 123 -4.21 -5.12 12.81
CA TYR A 123 -3.29 -5.52 13.86
C TYR A 123 -3.70 -6.89 14.39
N ASP A 124 -3.18 -7.95 13.82
CA ASP A 124 -3.40 -9.31 14.31
C ASP A 124 -2.44 -9.75 15.43
N GLY A 125 -1.69 -8.82 16.00
CA GLY A 125 -0.77 -9.07 17.11
C GLY A 125 0.47 -9.89 16.74
N THR A 126 0.69 -10.21 15.47
CA THR A 126 1.83 -11.01 15.01
C THR A 126 2.91 -10.23 14.27
N SER A 127 2.64 -8.97 13.92
CA SER A 127 3.65 -8.11 13.30
C SER A 127 3.92 -6.88 14.14
N VAL A 128 4.96 -6.95 14.94
CA VAL A 128 5.55 -5.82 15.69
C VAL A 128 6.51 -5.06 14.77
N VAL A 129 6.11 -4.77 13.55
CA VAL A 129 6.90 -3.86 12.71
C VAL A 129 5.97 -2.76 12.24
N PRO A 130 6.17 -1.51 12.71
CA PRO A 130 5.54 -0.38 12.06
C PRO A 130 5.89 -0.47 10.57
N ASP A 131 4.92 -0.20 9.68
CA ASP A 131 5.26 0.14 8.30
C ASP A 131 6.17 1.38 8.33
N ALA A 132 7.45 1.14 8.56
CA ALA A 132 8.46 2.06 8.10
C ALA A 132 8.24 2.25 6.59
N PRO A 133 8.54 3.42 6.00
CA PRO A 133 8.61 3.52 4.56
C PRO A 133 9.41 2.31 4.09
N PRO A 134 8.90 1.50 3.12
CA PRO A 134 9.42 0.18 2.89
C PRO A 134 10.94 0.28 2.88
N PRO A 135 11.64 -0.40 3.80
CA PRO A 135 13.08 -0.45 3.71
C PRO A 135 13.35 -0.96 2.31
N ALA A 136 14.30 -0.35 1.62
CA ALA A 136 14.75 -0.83 0.32
C ALA A 136 14.78 -2.35 0.42
N VAL A 137 13.90 -3.02 -0.33
CA VAL A 137 13.53 -4.42 -0.15
C VAL A 137 14.79 -5.24 0.05
N ARG A 138 15.05 -5.67 1.27
CA ARG A 138 16.06 -6.70 1.48
C ARG A 138 15.50 -7.96 0.84
N PRO A 139 16.19 -8.57 -0.11
CA PRO A 139 15.73 -9.82 -0.69
C PRO A 139 15.49 -10.84 0.44
N GLY A 140 14.27 -11.37 0.56
CA GLY A 140 13.98 -12.51 1.42
C GLY A 140 13.08 -12.32 2.62
N VAL A 141 12.47 -11.12 2.88
CA VAL A 141 11.44 -10.97 3.91
C VAL A 141 10.06 -10.98 3.26
N PRO A 142 9.20 -11.99 3.54
CA PRO A 142 7.82 -12.00 3.02
C PRO A 142 7.05 -10.78 3.53
N SER A 143 6.41 -10.04 2.63
CA SER A 143 5.45 -9.00 3.04
C SER A 143 4.19 -9.67 3.59
N VAL A 144 3.55 -9.08 4.59
CA VAL A 144 2.39 -9.63 5.31
C VAL A 144 1.17 -9.93 4.40
N ASN A 145 1.21 -9.48 3.15
CA ASN A 145 0.19 -9.71 2.13
C ASN A 145 0.74 -10.37 0.85
N ASP A 146 1.89 -11.04 0.88
CA ASP A 146 2.43 -11.74 -0.30
C ASP A 146 1.71 -13.07 -0.58
N GLY A 147 0.65 -13.39 0.17
CA GLY A 147 0.02 -14.71 0.05
C GLY A 147 1.05 -15.82 0.32
N ASN A 148 0.73 -17.02 -0.10
CA ASN A 148 1.68 -18.16 -0.05
C ASN A 148 2.55 -18.22 -1.32
N LEU A 149 3.16 -17.10 -1.74
CA LEU A 149 4.05 -17.08 -2.89
C LEU A 149 5.31 -17.91 -2.63
N VAL A 150 5.56 -18.91 -3.50
CA VAL A 150 6.68 -19.84 -3.36
C VAL A 150 7.85 -19.38 -4.24
N GLY A 151 9.02 -19.21 -3.64
CA GLY A 151 10.25 -18.80 -4.33
C GLY A 151 11.12 -17.91 -3.46
N ASN A 152 12.41 -17.81 -3.81
CA ASN A 152 13.40 -16.98 -3.08
C ASN A 152 13.47 -15.54 -3.61
N THR A 153 13.15 -15.35 -4.90
CA THR A 153 13.13 -14.05 -5.56
C THR A 153 11.73 -13.72 -6.04
N ASN A 154 11.42 -12.45 -6.29
CA ASN A 154 10.13 -12.06 -6.85
C ASN A 154 9.88 -12.67 -8.23
N ALA A 155 10.93 -12.87 -9.02
CA ALA A 155 10.83 -13.56 -10.32
C ALA A 155 10.43 -15.03 -10.15
N GLU A 156 11.02 -15.76 -9.19
CA GLU A 156 10.63 -17.13 -8.85
C GLU A 156 9.21 -17.20 -8.30
N LYS A 157 8.85 -16.28 -7.40
CA LYS A 157 7.50 -16.16 -6.84
C LYS A 157 6.46 -15.90 -7.93
N ALA A 158 6.72 -15.01 -8.87
CA ALA A 158 5.83 -14.71 -9.98
C ALA A 158 5.70 -15.90 -10.92
N TYR A 159 6.82 -16.55 -11.26
CA TYR A 159 6.83 -17.74 -12.11
C TYR A 159 5.98 -18.87 -11.50
N ASN A 160 6.23 -19.22 -10.25
CA ASN A 160 5.49 -20.28 -9.55
C ASN A 160 4.00 -19.91 -9.36
N PHE A 161 3.71 -18.63 -9.14
CA PHE A 161 2.33 -18.18 -9.09
C PHE A 161 1.59 -18.44 -10.41
N PHE A 162 2.16 -18.08 -11.57
CA PHE A 162 1.51 -18.32 -12.86
C PHE A 162 1.36 -19.79 -13.22
N LEU A 163 2.21 -20.68 -12.70
CA LEU A 163 2.03 -22.13 -12.83
C LEU A 163 0.87 -22.66 -11.97
N SER A 164 0.60 -22.01 -10.84
CA SER A 164 -0.42 -22.46 -9.90
C SER A 164 -1.84 -22.32 -10.45
N LYS A 165 -2.79 -23.04 -9.85
CA LYS A 165 -4.21 -22.92 -10.18
C LYS A 165 -4.72 -21.49 -9.98
N GLU A 166 -4.31 -20.83 -8.91
CA GLU A 166 -4.67 -19.45 -8.60
C GLU A 166 -4.11 -18.47 -9.63
N GLY A 167 -2.88 -18.66 -10.07
CA GLY A 167 -2.20 -17.88 -11.10
C GLY A 167 -2.58 -18.24 -12.52
N GLY A 168 -3.56 -19.14 -12.69
CA GLY A 168 -4.16 -19.45 -13.97
C GLY A 168 -3.61 -20.69 -14.66
N SER A 169 -2.79 -21.54 -14.04
CA SER A 169 -2.26 -22.80 -14.59
C SER A 169 -1.62 -22.62 -15.98
N PHE A 170 -0.75 -21.63 -16.12
CA PHE A 170 0.03 -21.44 -17.34
C PHE A 170 1.11 -22.54 -17.46
N THR A 171 1.51 -22.86 -18.69
CA THR A 171 2.66 -23.75 -18.91
C THR A 171 3.96 -23.05 -18.50
N PRO A 172 5.07 -23.79 -18.25
CA PRO A 172 6.38 -23.22 -17.98
C PRO A 172 6.81 -22.15 -18.99
N ALA A 173 6.61 -22.41 -20.27
CA ALA A 173 6.94 -21.47 -21.36
C ALA A 173 6.10 -20.19 -21.28
N GLN A 174 4.80 -20.31 -21.03
CA GLN A 174 3.89 -19.19 -20.90
C GLN A 174 4.21 -18.34 -19.66
N ALA A 175 4.43 -18.99 -18.51
CA ALA A 175 4.83 -18.31 -17.29
C ALA A 175 6.14 -17.54 -17.45
N ALA A 176 7.14 -18.15 -18.09
CA ALA A 176 8.41 -17.51 -18.38
C ALA A 176 8.25 -16.27 -19.28
N GLY A 177 7.39 -16.36 -20.31
CA GLY A 177 7.09 -15.23 -21.18
C GLY A 177 6.44 -14.04 -20.44
N ILE A 178 5.49 -14.32 -19.53
CA ILE A 178 4.86 -13.30 -18.68
C ILE A 178 5.94 -12.66 -17.77
N VAL A 179 6.68 -13.47 -17.02
CA VAL A 179 7.69 -13.01 -16.07
C VAL A 179 8.77 -12.18 -16.75
N GLY A 180 9.21 -12.58 -17.96
CA GLY A 180 10.17 -11.82 -18.75
C GLY A 180 9.70 -10.40 -19.09
N ASN A 181 8.40 -10.22 -19.34
CA ASN A 181 7.79 -8.90 -19.51
C ASN A 181 7.80 -8.09 -18.20
N LEU A 182 7.41 -8.70 -17.09
CA LEU A 182 7.40 -8.02 -15.79
C LEU A 182 8.81 -7.56 -15.38
N MET A 183 9.85 -8.37 -15.69
CA MET A 183 11.26 -7.98 -15.49
C MET A 183 11.67 -6.80 -16.36
N ALA A 184 11.14 -6.70 -17.57
CA ALA A 184 11.42 -5.57 -18.45
C ALA A 184 10.78 -4.26 -17.97
N GLU A 185 9.58 -4.33 -17.36
CA GLU A 185 8.82 -3.19 -16.84
C GLU A 185 9.32 -2.71 -15.47
N SER A 186 9.63 -3.63 -14.57
CA SER A 186 9.89 -3.31 -13.15
C SER A 186 11.29 -3.64 -12.67
N GLY A 187 12.19 -4.01 -13.59
CA GLY A 187 13.55 -4.44 -13.27
C GLY A 187 13.67 -5.94 -12.98
N LYS A 188 14.91 -6.44 -12.95
CA LYS A 188 15.19 -7.87 -12.74
C LYS A 188 14.57 -8.43 -11.46
N ASP A 189 14.43 -7.58 -10.45
CA ASP A 189 13.89 -7.96 -9.14
C ASP A 189 12.36 -7.92 -9.08
N ILE A 190 11.69 -7.56 -10.17
CA ILE A 190 10.24 -7.39 -10.25
C ILE A 190 9.72 -6.60 -9.04
N ASN A 191 10.13 -5.32 -8.97
CA ASN A 191 9.79 -4.46 -7.84
C ASN A 191 8.31 -4.01 -7.90
N PRO A 192 7.45 -4.43 -6.95
CA PRO A 192 6.03 -4.09 -6.95
C PRO A 192 5.75 -2.64 -6.56
N THR A 193 6.74 -1.90 -6.08
CA THR A 193 6.57 -0.51 -5.66
C THR A 193 7.23 0.50 -6.59
N ILE A 194 7.75 0.05 -7.73
CA ILE A 194 8.40 0.93 -8.69
C ILE A 194 7.42 1.92 -9.31
N VAL A 195 7.85 3.16 -9.47
CA VAL A 195 7.11 4.22 -10.15
C VAL A 195 7.97 4.73 -11.30
N SER A 196 7.40 4.93 -12.48
CA SER A 196 8.14 5.53 -13.61
C SER A 196 8.54 6.98 -13.28
N GLY A 197 9.84 7.29 -13.45
CA GLY A 197 10.43 8.57 -13.05
C GLY A 197 10.20 9.75 -14.00
N PHE A 198 9.39 9.63 -15.04
CA PHE A 198 9.14 10.72 -15.99
C PHE A 198 7.80 11.39 -15.72
N LYS A 199 7.89 12.69 -15.41
CA LYS A 199 6.85 13.73 -15.38
C LYS A 199 5.42 13.20 -15.62
N ASP A 200 4.61 13.18 -14.56
CA ASP A 200 3.14 13.05 -14.56
C ASP A 200 2.51 11.74 -15.07
N GLU A 201 3.28 10.81 -15.60
CA GLU A 201 2.70 9.52 -16.00
C GLU A 201 2.45 8.60 -14.83
N GLY A 202 3.28 8.65 -13.79
CA GLY A 202 3.06 7.92 -12.54
C GLY A 202 2.68 6.45 -12.69
N SER A 203 3.16 5.78 -13.76
CA SER A 203 2.93 4.34 -13.95
C SER A 203 3.53 3.56 -12.80
N PHE A 204 2.82 2.57 -12.28
CA PHE A 204 3.13 1.94 -11.02
C PHE A 204 3.18 0.42 -11.12
N GLY A 205 4.10 -0.18 -10.36
CA GLY A 205 4.13 -1.61 -10.08
C GLY A 205 4.72 -2.47 -11.19
N ILE A 206 4.54 -3.79 -11.07
CA ILE A 206 5.25 -4.80 -11.88
C ILE A 206 4.92 -4.77 -13.37
N ALA A 207 3.77 -4.23 -13.76
CA ALA A 207 3.37 -4.06 -15.15
C ALA A 207 3.15 -2.58 -15.51
N GLN A 208 3.73 -1.67 -14.74
CA GLN A 208 3.69 -0.23 -14.98
C GLN A 208 2.29 0.29 -15.34
N TRP A 209 1.27 -0.05 -14.53
CA TRP A 209 -0.10 0.41 -14.75
C TRP A 209 -0.18 1.93 -14.73
N ASN A 210 -0.65 2.49 -15.84
CA ASN A 210 -0.70 3.94 -16.06
C ASN A 210 -2.01 4.53 -15.50
N PRO A 211 -1.98 5.69 -14.82
CA PRO A 211 -3.15 6.35 -14.26
C PRO A 211 -3.97 7.15 -15.30
N SER A 212 -3.46 7.36 -16.50
CA SER A 212 -4.09 8.26 -17.50
C SER A 212 -5.38 7.67 -18.11
N LYS A 213 -6.26 8.58 -18.56
CA LYS A 213 -7.48 8.22 -19.31
C LYS A 213 -7.16 7.48 -20.60
N ALA A 214 -6.10 7.90 -21.30
CA ALA A 214 -5.67 7.27 -22.55
C ALA A 214 -5.29 5.80 -22.36
N ALA A 215 -4.74 5.45 -21.20
CA ALA A 215 -4.43 4.07 -20.81
C ALA A 215 -5.58 3.34 -20.10
N GLY A 216 -6.78 3.93 -20.05
CA GLY A 216 -7.96 3.32 -19.44
C GLY A 216 -7.94 3.32 -17.90
N PHE A 217 -7.19 4.22 -17.27
CA PHE A 217 -7.11 4.31 -15.79
C PHE A 217 -6.68 3.01 -15.11
N ARG A 218 -5.78 2.24 -15.72
CA ARG A 218 -5.41 0.90 -15.23
C ARG A 218 -4.88 0.91 -13.77
N LEU A 219 -4.16 1.95 -13.36
CA LEU A 219 -3.73 2.09 -11.95
C LEU A 219 -4.91 2.24 -10.99
N GLN A 220 -5.94 2.99 -11.37
CA GLN A 220 -7.14 3.13 -10.55
C GLN A 220 -7.94 1.81 -10.50
N GLU A 221 -7.94 1.04 -11.60
CA GLU A 221 -8.54 -0.30 -11.61
C GLU A 221 -7.80 -1.26 -10.68
N LEU A 222 -6.45 -1.27 -10.68
CA LEU A 222 -5.64 -2.03 -9.72
C LEU A 222 -6.03 -1.67 -8.27
N LYS A 223 -6.07 -0.37 -7.95
CA LYS A 223 -6.42 0.08 -6.60
C LYS A 223 -7.82 -0.33 -6.19
N ARG A 224 -8.80 -0.23 -7.12
CA ARG A 224 -10.18 -0.66 -6.88
C ARG A 224 -10.27 -2.18 -6.67
N PHE A 225 -9.67 -2.97 -7.58
CA PHE A 225 -9.61 -4.43 -7.44
C PHE A 225 -9.02 -4.86 -6.09
N CYS A 226 -7.92 -4.24 -5.68
CA CYS A 226 -7.28 -4.56 -4.40
C CYS A 226 -8.17 -4.17 -3.21
N LYS A 227 -8.83 -3.00 -3.27
CA LYS A 227 -9.80 -2.59 -2.24
C LYS A 227 -10.95 -3.61 -2.12
N ASP A 228 -11.54 -4.00 -3.24
CA ASP A 228 -12.69 -4.92 -3.28
C ASP A 228 -12.29 -6.36 -2.85
N SER A 229 -11.02 -6.72 -3.05
CA SER A 229 -10.45 -8.02 -2.68
C SER A 229 -9.76 -8.02 -1.32
N ASN A 230 -9.75 -6.92 -0.59
CA ASN A 230 -9.02 -6.72 0.67
C ASN A 230 -7.52 -7.03 0.55
N LEU A 231 -6.90 -6.55 -0.52
CA LEU A 231 -5.48 -6.71 -0.80
C LEU A 231 -4.76 -5.36 -0.78
N ASN A 232 -3.48 -5.36 -0.44
CA ASN A 232 -2.63 -4.18 -0.61
C ASN A 232 -2.07 -4.13 -2.04
N TYR A 233 -2.45 -3.12 -2.83
CA TYR A 233 -2.04 -2.96 -4.22
C TYR A 233 -0.51 -2.79 -4.41
N ARG A 234 0.23 -2.54 -3.33
CA ARG A 234 1.70 -2.39 -3.35
C ARG A 234 2.45 -3.71 -3.19
N THR A 235 1.76 -4.83 -3.02
CA THR A 235 2.36 -6.15 -2.85
C THR A 235 2.46 -6.90 -4.17
N LEU A 236 3.47 -7.76 -4.27
CA LEU A 236 3.65 -8.61 -5.45
C LEU A 236 2.41 -9.50 -5.68
N TYR A 237 1.92 -10.13 -4.63
CA TYR A 237 0.77 -11.02 -4.71
C TYR A 237 -0.48 -10.33 -5.28
N ALA A 238 -0.82 -9.16 -4.75
CA ALA A 238 -1.99 -8.41 -5.22
C ALA A 238 -1.88 -8.03 -6.70
N GLN A 239 -0.69 -7.65 -7.14
CA GLN A 239 -0.43 -7.26 -8.52
C GLN A 239 -0.45 -8.46 -9.47
N LEU A 240 0.07 -9.61 -9.06
CA LEU A 240 -0.03 -10.85 -9.82
C LEU A 240 -1.50 -11.29 -9.98
N LYS A 241 -2.28 -11.22 -8.91
CA LYS A 241 -3.74 -11.48 -8.98
C LYS A 241 -4.46 -10.52 -9.91
N PHE A 242 -4.06 -9.25 -9.91
CA PHE A 242 -4.65 -8.27 -10.79
C PHE A 242 -4.35 -8.54 -12.26
N ILE A 243 -3.16 -9.03 -12.61
CA ILE A 243 -2.85 -9.49 -13.97
C ILE A 243 -3.83 -10.57 -14.41
N ILE A 244 -4.08 -11.57 -13.57
CA ILE A 244 -5.05 -12.64 -13.87
C ILE A 244 -6.46 -12.09 -14.04
N TYR A 245 -6.86 -11.16 -13.16
CA TYR A 245 -8.15 -10.48 -13.26
C TYR A 245 -8.31 -9.73 -14.59
N GLU A 246 -7.31 -8.91 -14.98
CA GLU A 246 -7.34 -8.16 -16.25
C GLU A 246 -7.41 -9.12 -17.46
N LEU A 247 -6.57 -10.16 -17.49
CA LEU A 247 -6.54 -11.15 -18.57
C LEU A 247 -7.88 -11.87 -18.72
N GLY A 248 -8.55 -12.18 -17.62
CA GLY A 248 -9.86 -12.79 -17.62
C GLY A 248 -10.99 -11.84 -18.00
N LYS A 249 -10.93 -10.61 -17.52
CA LYS A 249 -11.96 -9.59 -17.74
C LYS A 249 -11.96 -9.02 -19.15
N TYR A 250 -10.76 -8.85 -19.75
CA TYR A 250 -10.58 -8.16 -21.01
C TYR A 250 -10.03 -9.08 -22.11
N PRO A 251 -10.87 -9.65 -22.99
CA PRO A 251 -10.42 -10.59 -24.03
C PRO A 251 -9.35 -10.03 -24.98
N TYR A 252 -9.35 -8.70 -25.20
CA TYR A 252 -8.36 -8.03 -26.06
C TYR A 252 -6.93 -8.07 -25.49
N LEU A 253 -6.76 -8.31 -24.19
CA LEU A 253 -5.44 -8.49 -23.55
C LEU A 253 -4.78 -9.83 -23.92
N GLY A 254 -5.46 -10.68 -24.68
CA GLY A 254 -4.85 -11.76 -25.42
C GLY A 254 -4.65 -13.06 -24.65
N LEU A 255 -5.39 -13.33 -23.55
CA LEU A 255 -5.31 -14.60 -22.81
C LEU A 255 -5.41 -15.82 -23.73
N GLY A 256 -6.40 -15.83 -24.64
CA GLY A 256 -6.60 -16.97 -25.56
C GLY A 256 -5.43 -17.21 -26.53
N LYS A 257 -4.67 -16.18 -26.89
CA LYS A 257 -3.45 -16.32 -27.69
C LYS A 257 -2.29 -16.78 -26.82
N LEU A 258 -2.15 -16.19 -25.63
CA LEU A 258 -1.11 -16.55 -24.66
C LEU A 258 -1.19 -18.05 -24.28
N ARG A 259 -2.42 -18.59 -24.12
CA ARG A 259 -2.65 -20.02 -23.87
C ARG A 259 -2.21 -20.95 -24.98
N LYS A 260 -2.04 -20.43 -26.20
CA LYS A 260 -1.58 -21.21 -27.39
C LYS A 260 -0.08 -21.13 -27.59
N ALA A 261 0.61 -20.23 -26.90
CA ALA A 261 2.05 -20.12 -27.01
C ALA A 261 2.75 -21.38 -26.52
N GLN A 262 3.68 -21.88 -27.32
CA GLN A 262 4.44 -23.10 -27.06
C GLN A 262 5.85 -22.80 -26.56
N THR A 263 6.35 -21.60 -26.80
CA THR A 263 7.71 -21.19 -26.43
C THR A 263 7.70 -19.94 -25.56
N PRO A 264 8.74 -19.73 -24.72
CA PRO A 264 8.88 -18.51 -23.93
C PRO A 264 8.92 -17.25 -24.80
N GLN A 265 9.51 -17.33 -25.99
CA GLN A 265 9.58 -16.23 -26.95
C GLN A 265 8.20 -15.82 -27.45
N GLU A 266 7.42 -16.81 -27.95
CA GLU A 266 6.04 -16.55 -28.39
C GLU A 266 5.18 -15.96 -27.27
N ALA A 267 5.29 -16.52 -26.07
CA ALA A 267 4.56 -16.02 -24.91
C ALA A 267 4.96 -14.59 -24.54
N ALA A 268 6.25 -14.27 -24.56
CA ALA A 268 6.77 -12.93 -24.30
C ALA A 268 6.25 -11.91 -25.33
N GLU A 269 6.31 -12.24 -26.61
CA GLU A 269 5.81 -11.38 -27.70
C GLU A 269 4.29 -11.15 -27.61
N ILE A 270 3.53 -12.20 -27.32
CA ILE A 270 2.07 -12.08 -27.17
C ILE A 270 1.72 -11.19 -25.99
N PHE A 271 2.37 -11.39 -24.85
CA PHE A 271 2.11 -10.61 -23.65
C PHE A 271 2.53 -9.15 -23.86
N GLU A 272 3.68 -8.88 -24.44
CA GLU A 272 4.11 -7.53 -24.85
C GLU A 272 3.06 -6.84 -25.72
N LYS A 273 2.71 -7.47 -26.84
CA LYS A 273 1.83 -6.86 -27.86
C LYS A 273 0.39 -6.67 -27.39
N ARG A 274 -0.09 -7.51 -26.48
CA ARG A 274 -1.51 -7.51 -26.06
C ARG A 274 -1.73 -6.90 -24.70
N TYR A 275 -0.88 -7.23 -23.74
CA TYR A 275 -1.05 -6.79 -22.37
C TYR A 275 -0.29 -5.50 -22.05
N GLU A 276 1.02 -5.47 -22.30
CA GLU A 276 1.88 -4.32 -21.96
C GLU A 276 1.74 -3.18 -22.94
N ARG A 277 1.78 -3.47 -24.24
CA ARG A 277 1.68 -2.49 -25.33
C ARG A 277 2.68 -1.34 -25.21
N PRO A 278 3.97 -1.62 -25.00
CA PRO A 278 4.99 -0.59 -24.86
C PRO A 278 5.27 0.13 -26.17
N ALA A 279 6.08 1.19 -26.10
CA ALA A 279 6.70 1.77 -27.28
C ALA A 279 7.62 0.75 -27.98
N PRO A 280 7.81 0.87 -29.31
CA PRO A 280 8.65 -0.07 -30.07
C PRO A 280 10.10 -0.14 -29.52
N GLY A 281 10.72 -1.33 -29.63
CA GLY A 281 12.16 -1.53 -29.36
C GLY A 281 12.51 -2.32 -28.13
N SER A 282 11.54 -2.81 -27.33
CA SER A 282 11.81 -3.57 -26.11
C SER A 282 11.65 -5.09 -26.23
N THR A 283 11.17 -5.59 -27.36
CA THR A 283 10.82 -7.00 -27.57
C THR A 283 11.98 -7.96 -27.30
N GLN A 284 13.18 -7.66 -27.81
CA GLN A 284 14.33 -8.54 -27.62
C GLN A 284 14.74 -8.64 -26.12
N LYS A 285 14.67 -7.54 -25.38
CA LYS A 285 14.96 -7.53 -23.95
C LYS A 285 13.99 -8.46 -23.18
N ARG A 286 12.70 -8.42 -23.52
CA ARG A 286 11.66 -9.26 -22.92
C ARG A 286 11.84 -10.75 -23.22
N ILE A 287 12.17 -11.04 -24.48
CA ILE A 287 12.50 -12.42 -24.90
C ILE A 287 13.73 -12.93 -24.13
N ASN A 288 14.79 -12.14 -24.02
CA ASN A 288 16.00 -12.56 -23.29
C ASN A 288 15.70 -12.87 -21.83
N PHE A 289 14.89 -12.04 -21.14
CA PHE A 289 14.46 -12.34 -19.79
C PHE A 289 13.56 -13.57 -19.70
N ALA A 290 12.65 -13.78 -20.66
CA ALA A 290 11.81 -14.98 -20.70
C ALA A 290 12.65 -16.26 -20.85
N LEU A 291 13.68 -16.23 -21.72
CA LEU A 291 14.62 -17.34 -21.88
C LEU A 291 15.46 -17.56 -20.61
N GLU A 292 15.96 -16.49 -19.97
CA GLU A 292 16.70 -16.57 -18.72
C GLU A 292 15.87 -17.31 -17.64
N ILE A 293 14.61 -16.91 -17.47
CA ILE A 293 13.68 -17.53 -16.51
C ILE A 293 13.38 -18.98 -16.88
N ASN A 294 13.09 -19.25 -18.15
CA ASN A 294 12.80 -20.62 -18.61
C ASN A 294 13.99 -21.57 -18.41
N ASN A 295 15.21 -21.10 -18.69
CA ASN A 295 16.41 -21.92 -18.49
C ASN A 295 16.71 -22.15 -17.02
N LYS A 296 16.42 -21.15 -16.14
CA LYS A 296 16.66 -21.27 -14.71
C LYS A 296 15.62 -22.10 -13.96
N LEU A 297 14.34 -21.97 -14.35
CA LEU A 297 13.21 -22.50 -13.57
C LEU A 297 12.38 -23.54 -14.34
N GLY A 298 12.46 -23.57 -15.66
CA GLY A 298 11.64 -24.44 -16.51
C GLY A 298 12.10 -25.90 -16.59
N ILE A 299 13.33 -26.20 -16.18
CA ILE A 299 13.94 -27.55 -16.32
C ILE A 299 13.51 -28.52 -15.20
N GLY A 300 12.78 -28.04 -14.19
CA GLY A 300 12.34 -28.86 -13.05
C GLY A 300 10.91 -29.37 -13.10
N ALA A 301 10.18 -29.18 -14.20
CA ALA A 301 8.76 -29.55 -14.33
C ALA A 301 8.53 -30.64 -15.37
N ALA A 302 9.46 -31.63 -15.50
CA ALA A 302 9.32 -32.85 -16.27
C ALA A 302 9.19 -34.06 -15.33
#